data_0cc9544735dfc5c77c0c673298800812
#
_entry.id   0cc9544735dfc5c77c0c673298800812
#
_cell.length_a   1.000
_cell.length_b   1.000
_cell.length_c   1.000
_cell.angle_alpha   90.00
_cell.angle_beta   90.00
_cell.angle_gamma   90.00
#
_symmetry.space_group_name_H-M   'P 1'
#
loop_
_entity.id
_entity.type
_entity.pdbx_description
1 polymer ?
#
loop_
_entity_poly.entity_id
_entity_poly.type
_entity_poly.pdbx_seq_one_letter_code
_entity_poly.pdbx_strand_id
1 'polypeptide(L)'
;MAVDNHQIAADVLPLVGGAENVTIATNCMTRLRLTLKDNSKADLEGLKKVKGVLGAQFSGSQLQVIIGQNVPKVLAEFVAISGVKQGAAVDENLDDAPKEKVQLKDIPNIILDYLSGSMTQLIPLLMAGGLFRTIAAVLGPTMLNVISDTDPTYTFLYTSLYEATFTFIPIYLGYAAAKKIGATPVLGMLLGGALMAPSIVTAATEGTNISVYGFQIAAANYQQTVLPIILSVPVLYAVEKFFKKHMPDVLSTVFTPFCTMIVTIPIAFIVLAPIGNEIGNVIANALFSLADLGGIGTLIVMAVLGAFWQLFVVAGMHMPVILLAQVQIIAAGYDPFVFVSTNCAMAAVWGCAFGAFLKMKNPDEKGLAIGYVISAIAGGVTEPALFGILLRFRRTMLGMFIGGAIGAVFSGIVGVTYYLAGGASNFLVFTNYLQGGQMNTILAIAGMAISFVIAAIVVFLTGFSKEELAEMEA
;
A
#
# COMPACT_ATOMS: atom_id res chain seq x y z
N MET A 1 -24.90 17.24 6.19
CA MET A 1 -24.67 17.52 7.62
C MET A 1 -23.43 16.73 8.05
N ALA A 2 -22.49 17.35 8.77
CA ALA A 2 -21.34 16.63 9.30
C ALA A 2 -21.87 15.54 10.25
N VAL A 3 -21.46 14.30 10.05
CA VAL A 3 -21.85 13.19 10.93
C VAL A 3 -21.12 13.39 12.25
N ASP A 4 -21.88 13.42 13.35
CA ASP A 4 -21.35 13.62 14.70
C ASP A 4 -20.63 12.34 15.16
N ASN A 5 -19.33 12.41 15.34
CA ASN A 5 -18.52 11.27 15.77
C ASN A 5 -18.90 10.75 17.16
N HIS A 6 -19.34 11.65 18.04
CA HIS A 6 -19.85 11.31 19.36
C HIS A 6 -21.17 10.51 19.26
N GLN A 7 -22.08 10.94 18.38
CA GLN A 7 -23.33 10.24 18.16
C GLN A 7 -23.10 8.83 17.58
N ILE A 8 -22.17 8.67 16.62
CA ILE A 8 -21.82 7.32 16.09
C ILE A 8 -21.33 6.42 17.24
N ALA A 9 -20.42 6.92 18.07
CA ALA A 9 -19.89 6.15 19.20
C ALA A 9 -20.99 5.75 20.21
N ALA A 10 -21.89 6.70 20.53
CA ALA A 10 -23.02 6.48 21.43
C ALA A 10 -24.02 5.46 20.87
N ASP A 11 -24.30 5.49 19.55
CA ASP A 11 -25.22 4.57 18.91
C ASP A 11 -24.63 3.16 18.73
N VAL A 12 -23.30 3.05 18.51
CA VAL A 12 -22.59 1.77 18.36
C VAL A 12 -22.49 1.03 19.70
N LEU A 13 -22.25 1.73 20.81
CA LEU A 13 -21.98 1.12 22.12
C LEU A 13 -23.07 0.15 22.61
N PRO A 14 -24.37 0.49 22.60
CA PRO A 14 -25.41 -0.45 23.03
C PRO A 14 -25.54 -1.66 22.08
N LEU A 15 -25.31 -1.46 20.78
CA LEU A 15 -25.44 -2.51 19.77
C LEU A 15 -24.30 -3.56 19.80
N VAL A 16 -23.24 -3.30 20.54
CA VAL A 16 -22.15 -4.26 20.78
C VAL A 16 -22.25 -4.94 22.16
N GLY A 17 -23.37 -4.75 22.84
CA GLY A 17 -23.63 -5.30 24.18
C GLY A 17 -23.11 -4.43 25.34
N GLY A 18 -22.88 -3.14 25.08
CA GLY A 18 -22.44 -2.16 26.08
C GLY A 18 -20.95 -2.26 26.43
N ALA A 19 -20.49 -1.33 27.28
CA ALA A 19 -19.10 -1.24 27.71
C ALA A 19 -18.59 -2.52 28.39
N GLU A 20 -19.45 -3.22 29.11
CA GLU A 20 -19.09 -4.45 29.82
C GLU A 20 -18.73 -5.61 28.87
N ASN A 21 -19.26 -5.60 27.65
CA ASN A 21 -18.98 -6.63 26.65
C ASN A 21 -17.72 -6.35 25.83
N VAL A 22 -17.24 -5.10 25.78
CA VAL A 22 -16.05 -4.72 25.02
C VAL A 22 -14.80 -4.83 25.90
N THR A 23 -13.81 -5.61 25.46
CA THR A 23 -12.54 -5.78 26.19
C THR A 23 -11.50 -4.76 25.72
N ILE A 24 -11.39 -4.58 24.42
CA ILE A 24 -10.41 -3.68 23.78
C ILE A 24 -11.09 -3.02 22.58
N ALA A 25 -10.88 -1.72 22.43
CA ALA A 25 -11.26 -0.95 21.25
C ALA A 25 -10.01 -0.42 20.55
N THR A 26 -9.91 -0.66 19.25
CA THR A 26 -8.83 -0.18 18.39
C THR A 26 -9.39 0.33 17.07
N ASN A 27 -8.56 0.87 16.19
CA ASN A 27 -8.96 1.16 14.82
C ASN A 27 -7.85 0.79 13.82
N CYS A 28 -8.24 0.55 12.59
CA CYS A 28 -7.37 0.68 11.43
C CYS A 28 -7.77 1.95 10.64
N MET A 29 -7.34 2.09 9.39
CA MET A 29 -7.59 3.30 8.60
C MET A 29 -9.07 3.66 8.45
N THR A 30 -9.97 2.66 8.37
CA THR A 30 -11.39 2.87 8.07
C THR A 30 -12.35 2.14 9.00
N ARG A 31 -11.87 1.29 9.92
CA ARG A 31 -12.71 0.41 10.75
C ARG A 31 -12.42 0.58 12.22
N LEU A 32 -13.49 0.72 13.01
CA LEU A 32 -13.46 0.53 14.45
C LEU A 32 -13.44 -0.98 14.72
N ARG A 33 -12.46 -1.44 15.48
CA ARG A 33 -12.25 -2.86 15.80
C ARG A 33 -12.46 -3.08 17.28
N LEU A 34 -13.40 -3.96 17.60
CA LEU A 34 -13.81 -4.24 18.96
C LEU A 34 -13.58 -5.73 19.27
N THR A 35 -12.85 -6.01 20.34
CA THR A 35 -12.76 -7.35 20.90
C THR A 35 -13.83 -7.51 21.95
N LEU A 36 -14.78 -8.40 21.72
CA LEU A 36 -15.93 -8.64 22.58
C LEU A 36 -15.69 -9.85 23.49
N LYS A 37 -16.27 -9.84 24.69
CA LYS A 37 -16.32 -11.01 25.56
C LYS A 37 -17.29 -12.06 25.04
N ASP A 38 -18.41 -11.60 24.50
CA ASP A 38 -19.49 -12.44 23.97
C ASP A 38 -19.98 -11.83 22.64
N ASN A 39 -19.63 -12.50 21.55
CA ASN A 39 -19.97 -12.07 20.19
C ASN A 39 -21.48 -12.15 19.91
N SER A 40 -22.24 -12.99 20.63
CA SER A 40 -23.67 -13.16 20.42
C SER A 40 -24.49 -11.92 20.83
N LYS A 41 -23.91 -11.02 21.63
CA LYS A 41 -24.54 -9.77 22.06
C LYS A 41 -24.43 -8.65 21.04
N ALA A 42 -23.70 -8.84 19.94
CA ALA A 42 -23.55 -7.82 18.91
C ALA A 42 -24.68 -7.92 17.88
N ASP A 43 -25.42 -6.82 17.73
CA ASP A 43 -26.45 -6.67 16.71
C ASP A 43 -25.84 -6.11 15.41
N LEU A 44 -25.44 -7.01 14.51
CA LEU A 44 -24.85 -6.61 13.22
C LEU A 44 -25.81 -5.86 12.31
N GLU A 45 -27.11 -6.18 12.37
CA GLU A 45 -28.10 -5.52 11.53
C GLU A 45 -28.44 -4.13 12.08
N GLY A 46 -28.47 -3.97 13.40
CA GLY A 46 -28.56 -2.68 14.06
C GLY A 46 -27.37 -1.78 13.75
N LEU A 47 -26.15 -2.31 13.80
CA LEU A 47 -24.92 -1.58 13.49
C LEU A 47 -24.90 -1.02 12.07
N LYS A 48 -25.39 -1.79 11.07
CA LYS A 48 -25.47 -1.33 9.68
C LYS A 48 -26.47 -0.18 9.48
N LYS A 49 -27.43 0.00 10.40
CA LYS A 49 -28.41 1.09 10.36
C LYS A 49 -27.97 2.38 11.04
N VAL A 50 -26.85 2.33 11.77
CA VAL A 50 -26.30 3.52 12.45
C VAL A 50 -25.82 4.52 11.40
N LYS A 51 -26.30 5.75 11.49
CA LYS A 51 -25.91 6.81 10.56
C LYS A 51 -24.41 7.10 10.67
N GLY A 52 -23.64 6.90 9.58
CA GLY A 52 -22.20 7.05 9.57
C GLY A 52 -21.43 5.73 9.67
N VAL A 53 -22.13 4.60 9.84
CA VAL A 53 -21.57 3.25 9.71
C VAL A 53 -21.85 2.76 8.29
N LEU A 54 -20.78 2.38 7.59
CA LEU A 54 -20.83 1.87 6.21
C LEU A 54 -21.04 0.35 6.14
N GLY A 55 -20.83 -0.35 7.27
CA GLY A 55 -20.98 -1.79 7.38
C GLY A 55 -20.48 -2.33 8.70
N ALA A 56 -20.87 -3.54 9.06
CA ALA A 56 -20.40 -4.25 10.23
C ALA A 56 -20.26 -5.74 9.92
N GLN A 57 -19.17 -6.35 10.37
CA GLN A 57 -18.89 -7.78 10.18
C GLN A 57 -17.97 -8.30 11.27
N PHE A 58 -17.97 -9.61 11.48
CA PHE A 58 -16.94 -10.29 12.23
C PHE A 58 -15.79 -10.70 11.30
N SER A 59 -14.56 -10.52 11.78
CA SER A 59 -13.35 -11.10 11.21
C SER A 59 -12.68 -11.93 12.31
N GLY A 60 -12.75 -13.24 12.21
CA GLY A 60 -12.41 -14.12 13.32
C GLY A 60 -13.26 -13.82 14.57
N SER A 61 -12.61 -13.58 15.70
CA SER A 61 -13.25 -13.21 16.97
C SER A 61 -13.48 -11.70 17.13
N GLN A 62 -13.07 -10.85 16.17
CA GLN A 62 -13.10 -9.42 16.28
C GLN A 62 -14.25 -8.81 15.48
N LEU A 63 -15.05 -7.97 16.13
CA LEU A 63 -16.07 -7.18 15.45
C LEU A 63 -15.42 -5.96 14.76
N GLN A 64 -15.73 -5.78 13.49
CA GLN A 64 -15.26 -4.66 12.68
C GLN A 64 -16.45 -3.81 12.22
N VAL A 65 -16.48 -2.55 12.66
CA VAL A 65 -17.48 -1.56 12.24
C VAL A 65 -16.83 -0.59 11.28
N ILE A 66 -17.26 -0.59 10.04
CA ILE A 66 -16.69 0.21 8.95
C ILE A 66 -17.27 1.62 9.02
N ILE A 67 -16.43 2.62 9.26
CA ILE A 67 -16.83 4.03 9.46
C ILE A 67 -16.20 4.94 8.41
N GLY A 68 -15.04 4.56 7.85
CA GLY A 68 -14.27 5.39 6.95
C GLY A 68 -13.21 6.24 7.68
N GLN A 69 -12.77 7.33 7.05
CA GLN A 69 -11.62 8.13 7.51
C GLN A 69 -11.82 8.79 8.89
N ASN A 70 -13.04 8.92 9.36
CA ASN A 70 -13.35 9.50 10.68
C ASN A 70 -13.16 8.52 11.84
N VAL A 71 -12.81 7.28 11.59
CA VAL A 71 -12.69 6.24 12.60
C VAL A 71 -11.77 6.59 13.79
N PRO A 72 -10.64 7.31 13.65
CA PRO A 72 -9.83 7.68 14.80
C PRO A 72 -10.58 8.61 15.78
N LYS A 73 -11.40 9.51 15.25
CA LYS A 73 -12.23 10.42 16.07
C LYS A 73 -13.38 9.67 16.75
N VAL A 74 -14.01 8.73 16.03
CA VAL A 74 -15.06 7.89 16.61
C VAL A 74 -14.50 6.96 17.69
N LEU A 75 -13.29 6.40 17.51
CA LEU A 75 -12.62 5.61 18.55
C LEU A 75 -12.37 6.44 19.81
N ALA A 76 -11.86 7.66 19.67
CA ALA A 76 -11.62 8.55 20.81
C ALA A 76 -12.90 8.80 21.60
N GLU A 77 -14.00 9.11 20.92
CA GLU A 77 -15.32 9.28 21.55
C GLU A 77 -15.84 7.97 22.17
N PHE A 78 -15.70 6.84 21.47
CA PHE A 78 -16.11 5.53 21.95
C PHE A 78 -15.40 5.15 23.25
N VAL A 79 -14.08 5.37 23.32
CA VAL A 79 -13.28 5.14 24.53
C VAL A 79 -13.70 6.11 25.65
N ALA A 80 -13.95 7.38 25.33
CA ALA A 80 -14.38 8.37 26.30
C ALA A 80 -15.71 8.02 26.96
N ILE A 81 -16.71 7.56 26.20
CA ILE A 81 -18.04 7.20 26.72
C ILE A 81 -18.08 5.81 27.37
N SER A 82 -17.27 4.86 26.89
CA SER A 82 -17.30 3.48 27.37
C SER A 82 -16.32 3.18 28.50
N GLY A 83 -15.26 3.98 28.66
CA GLY A 83 -14.16 3.70 29.58
C GLY A 83 -13.34 2.44 29.24
N VAL A 84 -13.52 1.88 28.05
CA VAL A 84 -12.85 0.65 27.59
C VAL A 84 -11.37 0.94 27.29
N LYS A 85 -10.52 -0.06 27.52
CA LYS A 85 -9.08 0.04 27.23
C LYS A 85 -8.86 0.24 25.73
N GLN A 86 -8.21 1.35 25.40
CA GLN A 86 -7.76 1.59 24.03
C GLN A 86 -6.52 0.75 23.74
N GLY A 87 -6.59 -0.07 22.69
CA GLY A 87 -5.43 -0.76 22.12
C GLY A 87 -4.66 0.13 21.15
N ALA A 88 -3.42 -0.24 20.80
CA ALA A 88 -2.69 0.41 19.73
C ALA A 88 -3.47 0.28 18.40
N ALA A 89 -3.37 1.29 17.54
CA ALA A 89 -3.96 1.22 16.21
C ALA A 89 -3.42 -0.02 15.48
N VAL A 90 -4.33 -0.84 14.94
CA VAL A 90 -3.97 -2.12 14.32
C VAL A 90 -3.83 -1.90 12.82
N ASP A 91 -2.68 -2.30 12.26
CA ASP A 91 -2.53 -2.41 10.81
C ASP A 91 -3.52 -3.45 10.26
N GLU A 92 -4.05 -3.23 9.06
CA GLU A 92 -5.17 -4.00 8.47
C GLU A 92 -4.93 -5.51 8.34
N ASN A 93 -3.70 -5.99 8.59
CA ASN A 93 -3.30 -7.37 8.35
C ASN A 93 -3.07 -8.24 9.61
N LEU A 94 -3.45 -7.78 10.80
CA LEU A 94 -3.36 -8.60 12.02
C LEU A 94 -4.74 -9.19 12.37
N ASP A 95 -5.17 -10.20 11.60
CA ASP A 95 -6.17 -11.14 12.06
C ASP A 95 -5.50 -12.10 13.04
N ASP A 96 -5.74 -11.91 14.35
CA ASP A 96 -5.48 -12.91 15.38
C ASP A 96 -6.51 -14.04 15.25
N ALA A 97 -6.45 -14.79 14.15
CA ALA A 97 -7.09 -16.08 14.04
C ALA A 97 -6.30 -17.08 14.91
N PRO A 98 -6.97 -18.05 15.60
CA PRO A 98 -6.27 -19.14 16.27
C PRO A 98 -5.31 -19.77 15.26
N LYS A 99 -4.04 -19.96 15.64
CA LYS A 99 -3.00 -20.55 14.79
C LYS A 99 -3.42 -21.94 14.38
N GLU A 100 -4.15 -22.07 13.28
CA GLU A 100 -4.30 -23.34 12.58
C GLU A 100 -2.90 -23.85 12.20
N LYS A 101 -2.72 -25.17 12.20
CA LYS A 101 -1.45 -25.78 11.78
C LYS A 101 -1.18 -25.36 10.35
N VAL A 102 -0.12 -24.58 10.14
CA VAL A 102 0.33 -24.13 8.83
C VAL A 102 0.47 -25.32 7.90
N GLN A 103 -0.32 -25.34 6.84
CA GLN A 103 -0.21 -26.35 5.78
C GLN A 103 0.70 -25.81 4.68
N LEU A 104 1.35 -26.72 3.93
CA LEU A 104 2.22 -26.31 2.81
C LEU A 104 1.54 -25.39 1.80
N LYS A 105 0.23 -25.53 1.60
CA LYS A 105 -0.59 -24.68 0.74
C LYS A 105 -0.73 -23.24 1.25
N ASP A 106 -0.49 -22.99 2.54
CA ASP A 106 -0.64 -21.66 3.15
C ASP A 106 0.65 -20.83 3.07
N ILE A 107 1.79 -21.48 2.78
CA ILE A 107 3.10 -20.81 2.70
C ILE A 107 3.12 -19.64 1.75
N PRO A 108 2.59 -19.70 0.52
CA PRO A 108 2.56 -18.54 -0.37
C PRO A 108 1.82 -17.35 0.23
N ASN A 109 0.67 -17.59 0.86
CA ASN A 109 -0.13 -16.54 1.50
C ASN A 109 0.58 -15.92 2.70
N ILE A 110 1.29 -16.72 3.50
CA ILE A 110 2.10 -16.25 4.64
C ILE A 110 3.24 -15.35 4.14
N ILE A 111 3.92 -15.75 3.07
CA ILE A 111 4.99 -14.96 2.46
C ILE A 111 4.42 -13.63 1.92
N LEU A 112 3.29 -13.68 1.20
CA LEU A 112 2.65 -12.50 0.66
C LEU A 112 2.16 -11.55 1.76
N ASP A 113 1.57 -12.08 2.85
CA ASP A 113 1.15 -11.29 4.00
C ASP A 113 2.35 -10.64 4.71
N TYR A 114 3.45 -11.38 4.87
CA TYR A 114 4.68 -10.84 5.45
C TYR A 114 5.25 -9.70 4.58
N LEU A 115 5.36 -9.91 3.27
CA LEU A 115 5.87 -8.90 2.33
C LEU A 115 4.99 -7.67 2.31
N SER A 116 3.69 -7.84 2.06
CA SER A 116 2.74 -6.73 1.96
C SER A 116 2.62 -5.97 3.28
N GLY A 117 2.48 -6.67 4.41
CA GLY A 117 2.37 -6.04 5.72
C GLY A 117 3.64 -5.30 6.17
N SER A 118 4.82 -5.72 5.70
CA SER A 118 6.07 -4.98 5.92
C SER A 118 6.13 -3.71 5.07
N MET A 119 5.77 -3.81 3.77
CA MET A 119 5.82 -2.67 2.84
C MET A 119 4.75 -1.62 3.13
N THR A 120 3.55 -2.03 3.55
CA THR A 120 2.45 -1.10 3.86
C THR A 120 2.85 -0.08 4.94
N GLN A 121 3.69 -0.46 5.91
CA GLN A 121 4.18 0.44 6.94
C GLN A 121 5.10 1.54 6.37
N LEU A 122 5.71 1.33 5.21
CA LEU A 122 6.59 2.30 4.54
C LEU A 122 5.83 3.29 3.65
N ILE A 123 4.55 3.05 3.32
CA ILE A 123 3.78 3.90 2.42
C ILE A 123 3.85 5.39 2.79
N PRO A 124 3.63 5.82 4.05
CA PRO A 124 3.70 7.25 4.40
C PRO A 124 5.09 7.84 4.16
N LEU A 125 6.15 7.07 4.44
CA LEU A 125 7.55 7.47 4.21
C LEU A 125 7.82 7.64 2.71
N LEU A 126 7.46 6.64 1.89
CA LEU A 126 7.66 6.66 0.45
C LEU A 126 6.87 7.78 -0.22
N MET A 127 5.63 8.04 0.24
CA MET A 127 4.82 9.17 -0.24
C MET A 127 5.48 10.52 0.10
N ALA A 128 5.98 10.70 1.32
CA ALA A 128 6.68 11.93 1.71
C ALA A 128 7.92 12.17 0.84
N GLY A 129 8.77 11.16 0.65
CA GLY A 129 9.94 11.22 -0.21
C GLY A 129 9.57 11.53 -1.67
N GLY A 130 8.55 10.85 -2.21
CA GLY A 130 8.03 11.10 -3.55
C GLY A 130 7.53 12.53 -3.74
N LEU A 131 6.86 13.11 -2.73
CA LEU A 131 6.40 14.50 -2.77
C LEU A 131 7.57 15.50 -2.76
N PHE A 132 8.65 15.27 -2.01
CA PHE A 132 9.84 16.12 -2.06
C PHE A 132 10.45 16.15 -3.47
N ARG A 133 10.58 14.99 -4.10
CA ARG A 133 11.04 14.91 -5.49
C ARG A 133 10.08 15.59 -6.46
N THR A 134 8.77 15.47 -6.22
CA THR A 134 7.74 16.16 -6.99
C THR A 134 7.90 17.67 -6.90
N ILE A 135 8.07 18.23 -5.69
CA ILE A 135 8.28 19.66 -5.50
C ILE A 135 9.53 20.13 -6.26
N ALA A 136 10.63 19.38 -6.15
CA ALA A 136 11.86 19.67 -6.90
C ALA A 136 11.63 19.64 -8.42
N ALA A 137 10.90 18.65 -8.94
CA ALA A 137 10.60 18.54 -10.37
C ALA A 137 9.69 19.67 -10.86
N VAL A 138 8.70 20.08 -10.05
CA VAL A 138 7.78 21.19 -10.40
C VAL A 138 8.52 22.52 -10.41
N LEU A 139 9.31 22.83 -9.39
CA LEU A 139 10.04 24.10 -9.29
C LEU A 139 11.28 24.14 -10.18
N GLY A 140 11.86 22.99 -10.48
CA GLY A 140 13.10 22.82 -11.23
C GLY A 140 12.96 22.97 -12.75
N PRO A 141 14.04 22.65 -13.48
CA PRO A 141 14.11 22.80 -14.94
C PRO A 141 13.09 21.95 -15.70
N THR A 142 12.56 20.90 -15.05
CA THR A 142 11.63 19.96 -15.69
C THR A 142 10.28 20.58 -16.00
N MET A 143 9.81 21.56 -15.19
CA MET A 143 8.47 22.13 -15.34
C MET A 143 8.45 23.68 -15.31
N LEU A 144 8.55 24.30 -14.14
CA LEU A 144 8.41 25.75 -13.99
C LEU A 144 9.72 26.52 -14.17
N ASN A 145 10.86 25.86 -14.04
CA ASN A 145 12.19 26.43 -14.13
C ASN A 145 12.39 27.67 -13.22
N VAL A 146 11.78 27.61 -12.01
CA VAL A 146 11.92 28.66 -10.99
C VAL A 146 13.27 28.58 -10.28
N ILE A 147 13.75 27.35 -10.08
CA ILE A 147 15.06 27.03 -9.52
C ILE A 147 15.85 26.18 -10.51
N SER A 148 17.15 26.40 -10.59
CA SER A 148 18.03 25.58 -11.43
C SER A 148 18.34 24.23 -10.74
N ASP A 149 18.83 23.27 -11.51
CA ASP A 149 19.34 21.98 -10.97
C ASP A 149 20.58 22.14 -10.07
N THR A 150 21.30 23.25 -10.20
CA THR A 150 22.43 23.62 -9.35
C THR A 150 22.03 24.43 -8.10
N ASP A 151 20.73 24.79 -7.96
CA ASP A 151 20.26 25.53 -6.80
C ASP A 151 20.33 24.65 -5.52
N PRO A 152 20.85 25.19 -4.40
CA PRO A 152 20.91 24.45 -3.14
C PRO A 152 19.55 23.90 -2.68
N THR A 153 18.45 24.62 -2.96
CA THR A 153 17.10 24.17 -2.63
C THR A 153 16.69 22.95 -3.45
N TYR A 154 17.01 22.94 -4.75
CA TYR A 154 16.79 21.78 -5.62
C TYR A 154 17.56 20.58 -5.11
N THR A 155 18.86 20.73 -4.85
CA THR A 155 19.72 19.68 -4.30
C THR A 155 19.18 19.17 -2.96
N PHE A 156 18.73 20.06 -2.06
CA PHE A 156 18.18 19.67 -0.77
C PHE A 156 16.89 18.83 -0.91
N LEU A 157 15.95 19.27 -1.76
CA LEU A 157 14.68 18.54 -1.97
C LEU A 157 14.89 17.22 -2.71
N TYR A 158 15.63 17.27 -3.82
CA TYR A 158 15.82 16.13 -4.71
C TYR A 158 16.80 15.11 -4.16
N THR A 159 17.99 15.54 -3.69
CA THR A 159 19.02 14.63 -3.20
C THR A 159 18.83 14.33 -1.74
N SER A 160 18.84 15.36 -0.84
CA SER A 160 18.87 15.09 0.59
C SER A 160 17.59 14.48 1.13
N LEU A 161 16.40 15.04 0.80
CA LEU A 161 15.14 14.57 1.37
C LEU A 161 14.57 13.35 0.65
N TYR A 162 14.62 13.34 -0.68
CA TYR A 162 14.18 12.17 -1.44
C TYR A 162 15.11 10.98 -1.21
N GLU A 163 16.42 11.14 -1.33
CA GLU A 163 17.39 10.06 -1.13
C GLU A 163 17.38 9.56 0.31
N ALA A 164 17.19 10.43 1.32
CA ALA A 164 17.02 9.99 2.70
C ALA A 164 15.89 8.98 2.85
N THR A 165 14.85 9.10 2.04
CA THR A 165 13.73 8.14 2.04
C THR A 165 14.11 6.82 1.36
N PHE A 166 14.67 6.87 0.16
CA PHE A 166 14.84 5.70 -0.70
C PHE A 166 16.16 4.97 -0.46
N THR A 167 17.23 5.69 -0.21
CA THR A 167 18.56 5.10 0.07
C THR A 167 18.51 4.21 1.31
N PHE A 168 17.80 4.63 2.35
CA PHE A 168 17.72 3.93 3.63
C PHE A 168 16.55 2.92 3.73
N ILE A 169 15.93 2.55 2.62
CA ILE A 169 14.87 1.52 2.59
C ILE A 169 15.23 0.26 3.40
N PRO A 170 16.44 -0.33 3.31
CA PRO A 170 16.76 -1.52 4.11
C PRO A 170 16.63 -1.32 5.62
N ILE A 171 16.92 -0.12 6.13
CA ILE A 171 16.78 0.21 7.55
C ILE A 171 15.31 0.28 7.95
N TYR A 172 14.51 1.05 7.20
CA TYR A 172 13.09 1.23 7.47
C TYR A 172 12.32 -0.08 7.33
N LEU A 173 12.65 -0.83 6.28
CA LEU A 173 12.02 -2.12 6.01
C LEU A 173 12.46 -3.18 7.02
N GLY A 174 13.72 -3.14 7.47
CA GLY A 174 14.20 -3.98 8.58
C GLY A 174 13.38 -3.77 9.86
N TYR A 175 13.09 -2.51 10.20
CA TYR A 175 12.19 -2.17 11.31
C TYR A 175 10.78 -2.71 11.09
N ALA A 176 10.16 -2.41 9.94
CA ALA A 176 8.79 -2.77 9.63
C ALA A 176 8.59 -4.29 9.57
N ALA A 177 9.52 -5.00 8.91
CA ALA A 177 9.49 -6.45 8.80
C ALA A 177 9.69 -7.14 10.16
N ALA A 178 10.64 -6.67 10.98
CA ALA A 178 10.84 -7.20 12.33
C ALA A 178 9.59 -6.99 13.20
N LYS A 179 9.00 -5.80 13.15
CA LYS A 179 7.74 -5.50 13.84
C LYS A 179 6.59 -6.40 13.37
N LYS A 180 6.46 -6.64 12.05
CA LYS A 180 5.41 -7.48 11.46
C LYS A 180 5.46 -8.91 11.98
N ILE A 181 6.64 -9.51 12.14
CA ILE A 181 6.79 -10.92 12.57
C ILE A 181 7.02 -11.10 14.08
N GLY A 182 7.10 -9.98 14.85
CA GLY A 182 7.29 -10.01 16.30
C GLY A 182 8.75 -10.16 16.74
N ALA A 183 9.72 -9.84 15.88
CA ALA A 183 11.12 -9.64 16.26
C ALA A 183 11.32 -8.23 16.87
N THR A 184 12.45 -8.01 17.52
CA THR A 184 12.81 -6.69 18.05
C THR A 184 13.08 -5.71 16.89
N PRO A 185 12.23 -4.66 16.67
CA PRO A 185 12.31 -3.82 15.48
C PRO A 185 13.65 -3.09 15.31
N VAL A 186 14.28 -2.67 16.43
CA VAL A 186 15.58 -1.99 16.40
C VAL A 186 16.71 -2.91 15.93
N LEU A 187 16.62 -4.23 16.17
CA LEU A 187 17.58 -5.19 15.62
C LEU A 187 17.39 -5.36 14.11
N GLY A 188 16.15 -5.28 13.62
CA GLY A 188 15.87 -5.21 12.18
C GLY A 188 16.50 -3.96 11.54
N MET A 189 16.40 -2.79 12.20
CA MET A 189 17.10 -1.56 11.77
C MET A 189 18.61 -1.75 11.73
N LEU A 190 19.19 -2.34 12.78
CA LEU A 190 20.63 -2.59 12.84
C LEU A 190 21.09 -3.51 11.70
N LEU A 191 20.31 -4.55 11.39
CA LEU A 191 20.59 -5.46 10.28
C LEU A 191 20.56 -4.73 8.93
N GLY A 192 19.52 -3.90 8.70
CA GLY A 192 19.44 -3.05 7.51
C GLY A 192 20.58 -2.04 7.42
N GLY A 193 20.96 -1.42 8.55
CA GLY A 193 22.11 -0.52 8.65
C GLY A 193 23.45 -1.21 8.37
N ALA A 194 23.61 -2.46 8.82
CA ALA A 194 24.81 -3.25 8.54
C ALA A 194 24.97 -3.51 7.03
N LEU A 195 23.88 -3.84 6.33
CA LEU A 195 23.88 -4.02 4.86
C LEU A 195 24.29 -2.76 4.10
N MET A 196 24.04 -1.58 4.71
CA MET A 196 24.31 -0.27 4.12
C MET A 196 25.52 0.44 4.73
N ALA A 197 26.33 -0.25 5.53
CA ALA A 197 27.50 0.37 6.15
C ALA A 197 28.40 1.01 5.07
N PRO A 198 28.91 2.23 5.30
CA PRO A 198 29.72 2.94 4.30
C PRO A 198 30.87 2.11 3.72
N SER A 199 31.52 1.27 4.55
CA SER A 199 32.57 0.35 4.11
C SER A 199 32.09 -0.69 3.09
N ILE A 200 30.85 -1.17 3.25
CA ILE A 200 30.23 -2.13 2.31
C ILE A 200 29.91 -1.44 0.99
N VAL A 201 29.31 -0.24 1.07
CA VAL A 201 28.94 0.54 -0.12
C VAL A 201 30.20 0.93 -0.91
N THR A 202 31.26 1.39 -0.23
CA THR A 202 32.53 1.70 -0.88
C THR A 202 33.15 0.48 -1.54
N ALA A 203 33.24 -0.65 -0.83
CA ALA A 203 33.76 -1.89 -1.40
C ALA A 203 32.96 -2.36 -2.63
N ALA A 204 31.64 -2.21 -2.60
CA ALA A 204 30.79 -2.54 -3.75
C ALA A 204 31.05 -1.61 -4.95
N THR A 205 31.27 -0.31 -4.70
CA THR A 205 31.57 0.68 -5.74
C THR A 205 32.95 0.41 -6.37
N GLU A 206 33.92 0.00 -5.54
CA GLU A 206 35.28 -0.35 -5.99
C GLU A 206 35.39 -1.75 -6.59
N GLY A 207 34.32 -2.57 -6.53
CA GLY A 207 34.31 -3.97 -7.01
C GLY A 207 35.22 -4.88 -6.17
N THR A 208 35.46 -4.54 -4.90
CA THR A 208 36.33 -5.29 -3.99
C THR A 208 35.54 -6.28 -3.15
N ASN A 209 36.25 -7.26 -2.56
CA ASN A 209 35.67 -8.21 -1.63
C ASN A 209 35.67 -7.65 -0.20
N ILE A 210 34.69 -8.08 0.59
CA ILE A 210 34.62 -7.86 2.03
C ILE A 210 34.86 -9.17 2.78
N SER A 211 35.49 -9.09 3.96
CA SER A 211 35.66 -10.26 4.82
C SER A 211 34.60 -10.27 5.92
N VAL A 212 33.75 -11.28 5.92
CA VAL A 212 32.75 -11.51 6.97
C VAL A 212 33.16 -12.73 7.77
N TYR A 213 33.71 -12.50 8.97
CA TYR A 213 34.27 -13.54 9.85
C TYR A 213 35.25 -14.47 9.17
N GLY A 214 36.11 -13.93 8.28
CA GLY A 214 37.10 -14.68 7.52
C GLY A 214 36.63 -15.20 6.16
N PHE A 215 35.34 -15.18 5.88
CA PHE A 215 34.83 -15.53 4.56
C PHE A 215 34.91 -14.32 3.63
N GLN A 216 35.56 -14.50 2.49
CA GLN A 216 35.62 -13.47 1.44
C GLN A 216 34.38 -13.55 0.57
N ILE A 217 33.61 -12.46 0.51
CA ILE A 217 32.42 -12.35 -0.35
C ILE A 217 32.54 -11.11 -1.22
N ALA A 218 32.01 -11.16 -2.43
CA ALA A 218 31.90 -9.99 -3.28
C ALA A 218 30.99 -8.96 -2.62
N ALA A 219 31.46 -7.73 -2.48
CA ALA A 219 30.62 -6.65 -1.98
C ALA A 219 29.52 -6.32 -3.01
N ALA A 220 28.33 -6.10 -2.53
CA ALA A 220 27.21 -5.61 -3.34
C ALA A 220 26.59 -4.37 -2.68
N ASN A 221 26.10 -3.45 -3.49
CA ASN A 221 25.37 -2.29 -2.99
C ASN A 221 23.93 -2.69 -2.67
N TYR A 222 23.59 -2.70 -1.39
CA TYR A 222 22.26 -3.02 -0.91
C TYR A 222 21.39 -1.78 -0.64
N GLN A 223 21.89 -0.58 -0.95
CA GLN A 223 21.08 0.64 -0.88
C GLN A 223 19.86 0.50 -1.82
N GLN A 224 18.74 1.06 -1.40
CA GLN A 224 17.49 1.02 -2.16
C GLN A 224 16.98 -0.41 -2.48
N THR A 225 17.49 -1.46 -1.81
CA THR A 225 17.04 -2.83 -2.04
C THR A 225 16.01 -3.26 -1.00
N VAL A 226 15.14 -4.19 -1.40
CA VAL A 226 14.05 -4.71 -0.57
C VAL A 226 14.30 -6.15 -0.15
N LEU A 227 14.62 -7.02 -1.10
CA LEU A 227 14.68 -8.48 -0.88
C LEU A 227 15.78 -8.93 0.08
N PRO A 228 16.99 -8.38 0.07
CA PRO A 228 18.04 -8.76 1.01
C PRO A 228 17.62 -8.68 2.47
N ILE A 229 17.04 -7.56 2.87
CA ILE A 229 16.61 -7.35 4.26
C ILE A 229 15.35 -8.16 4.59
N ILE A 230 14.38 -8.27 3.66
CA ILE A 230 13.15 -9.04 3.84
C ILE A 230 13.46 -10.53 4.09
N LEU A 231 14.41 -11.11 3.37
CA LEU A 231 14.83 -12.49 3.57
C LEU A 231 15.62 -12.68 4.88
N SER A 232 16.34 -11.64 5.32
CA SER A 232 17.19 -11.71 6.50
C SER A 232 16.41 -11.59 7.82
N VAL A 233 15.33 -10.85 7.86
CA VAL A 233 14.56 -10.60 9.09
C VAL A 233 13.88 -11.85 9.66
N PRO A 234 13.34 -12.82 8.91
CA PRO A 234 12.85 -14.09 9.45
C PRO A 234 13.93 -14.91 10.16
N VAL A 235 15.17 -14.88 9.64
CA VAL A 235 16.31 -15.53 10.31
C VAL A 235 16.65 -14.79 11.59
N LEU A 236 16.69 -13.45 11.58
CA LEU A 236 16.82 -12.63 12.78
C LEU A 236 15.80 -13.03 13.85
N TYR A 237 14.52 -13.15 13.48
CA TYR A 237 13.46 -13.58 14.40
C TYR A 237 13.70 -14.96 15.00
N ALA A 238 14.07 -15.94 14.17
CA ALA A 238 14.32 -17.29 14.62
C ALA A 238 15.50 -17.36 15.61
N VAL A 239 16.61 -16.68 15.28
CA VAL A 239 17.81 -16.60 16.12
C VAL A 239 17.53 -15.84 17.43
N GLU A 240 16.83 -14.71 17.34
CA GLU A 240 16.43 -13.94 18.52
C GLU A 240 15.54 -14.75 19.47
N LYS A 241 14.54 -15.45 18.92
CA LYS A 241 13.65 -16.31 19.68
C LYS A 241 14.41 -17.44 20.38
N PHE A 242 15.41 -18.03 19.72
CA PHE A 242 16.28 -19.04 20.31
C PHE A 242 17.05 -18.47 21.52
N PHE A 243 17.73 -17.31 21.36
CA PHE A 243 18.46 -16.71 22.46
C PHE A 243 17.57 -16.20 23.60
N LYS A 244 16.43 -15.59 23.30
CA LYS A 244 15.43 -15.21 24.32
C LYS A 244 14.99 -16.39 25.19
N LYS A 245 14.91 -17.59 24.62
CA LYS A 245 14.48 -18.79 25.34
C LYS A 245 15.58 -19.39 26.21
N HIS A 246 16.87 -19.26 25.82
CA HIS A 246 17.99 -19.97 26.45
C HIS A 246 18.89 -19.07 27.27
N MET A 247 18.79 -17.74 27.12
CA MET A 247 19.63 -16.79 27.85
C MET A 247 19.11 -16.60 29.27
N PRO A 248 19.97 -16.69 30.30
CA PRO A 248 19.58 -16.33 31.65
C PRO A 248 19.08 -14.89 31.76
N ASP A 249 18.04 -14.64 32.56
CA ASP A 249 17.39 -13.33 32.67
C ASP A 249 18.35 -12.16 32.95
N VAL A 250 19.33 -12.39 33.86
CA VAL A 250 20.35 -11.40 34.24
C VAL A 250 21.20 -10.95 33.06
N LEU A 251 21.45 -11.82 32.08
CA LEU A 251 22.29 -11.56 30.91
C LEU A 251 21.46 -11.21 29.67
N SER A 252 20.17 -11.49 29.69
CA SER A 252 19.30 -11.43 28.51
C SER A 252 19.26 -10.05 27.88
N THR A 253 19.19 -8.97 28.66
CA THR A 253 19.10 -7.59 28.15
C THR A 253 20.29 -7.20 27.25
N VAL A 254 21.50 -7.65 27.58
CA VAL A 254 22.72 -7.29 26.84
C VAL A 254 23.12 -8.35 25.83
N PHE A 255 23.12 -9.60 26.25
CA PHE A 255 23.67 -10.68 25.41
C PHE A 255 22.70 -11.27 24.41
N THR A 256 21.38 -11.22 24.64
CA THR A 256 20.43 -11.69 23.66
C THR A 256 20.54 -10.92 22.33
N PRO A 257 20.46 -9.56 22.30
CA PRO A 257 20.62 -8.82 21.05
C PRO A 257 22.00 -9.01 20.42
N PHE A 258 23.06 -9.03 21.23
CA PHE A 258 24.43 -9.22 20.74
C PHE A 258 24.63 -10.58 20.08
N CYS A 259 24.24 -11.69 20.75
CA CYS A 259 24.35 -13.03 20.21
C CYS A 259 23.43 -13.24 18.99
N THR A 260 22.27 -12.59 18.98
CA THR A 260 21.36 -12.59 17.83
C THR A 260 22.06 -11.99 16.62
N MET A 261 22.67 -10.83 16.75
CA MET A 261 23.32 -10.15 15.62
C MET A 261 24.60 -10.85 15.18
N ILE A 262 25.40 -11.39 16.11
CA ILE A 262 26.63 -12.14 15.79
C ILE A 262 26.37 -13.36 14.90
N VAL A 263 25.19 -14.00 15.06
CA VAL A 263 24.78 -15.15 14.24
C VAL A 263 24.07 -14.69 12.97
N THR A 264 23.19 -13.69 13.06
CA THR A 264 22.36 -13.27 11.93
C THR A 264 23.16 -12.56 10.84
N ILE A 265 24.11 -11.69 11.22
CA ILE A 265 24.90 -10.89 10.25
C ILE A 265 25.65 -11.77 9.24
N PRO A 266 26.46 -12.79 9.63
CA PRO A 266 27.16 -13.61 8.64
C PRO A 266 26.19 -14.39 7.75
N ILE A 267 25.07 -14.89 8.27
CA ILE A 267 24.05 -15.58 7.47
C ILE A 267 23.43 -14.61 6.47
N ALA A 268 23.14 -13.40 6.90
CA ALA A 268 22.58 -12.35 6.02
C ALA A 268 23.55 -12.02 4.89
N PHE A 269 24.81 -11.73 5.17
CA PHE A 269 25.79 -11.30 4.18
C PHE A 269 26.28 -12.40 3.25
N ILE A 270 26.49 -13.62 3.78
CA ILE A 270 27.06 -14.72 2.99
C ILE A 270 26.00 -15.40 2.13
N VAL A 271 24.74 -15.46 2.61
CA VAL A 271 23.70 -16.27 1.98
C VAL A 271 22.50 -15.44 1.53
N LEU A 272 21.84 -14.76 2.48
CA LEU A 272 20.51 -14.23 2.23
C LEU A 272 20.50 -12.96 1.37
N ALA A 273 21.47 -12.07 1.60
CA ALA A 273 21.54 -10.82 0.84
C ALA A 273 21.97 -11.05 -0.62
N PRO A 274 22.97 -11.90 -0.94
CA PRO A 274 23.25 -12.29 -2.32
C PRO A 274 22.06 -12.97 -3.00
N ILE A 275 21.39 -13.92 -2.32
CA ILE A 275 20.18 -14.59 -2.87
C ILE A 275 19.07 -13.55 -3.12
N GLY A 276 18.84 -12.66 -2.17
CA GLY A 276 17.82 -11.60 -2.31
C GLY A 276 18.11 -10.67 -3.49
N ASN A 277 19.39 -10.31 -3.70
CA ASN A 277 19.81 -9.50 -4.83
C ASN A 277 19.59 -10.23 -6.16
N GLU A 278 19.94 -11.52 -6.24
CA GLU A 278 19.74 -12.33 -7.43
C GLU A 278 18.27 -12.55 -7.76
N ILE A 279 17.43 -12.83 -6.76
CA ILE A 279 15.97 -12.88 -6.93
C ILE A 279 15.45 -11.53 -7.44
N GLY A 280 15.94 -10.41 -6.92
CA GLY A 280 15.59 -9.08 -7.40
C GLY A 280 15.93 -8.88 -8.87
N ASN A 281 17.13 -9.30 -9.30
CA ASN A 281 17.58 -9.25 -10.68
C ASN A 281 16.71 -10.12 -11.61
N VAL A 282 16.38 -11.35 -11.18
CA VAL A 282 15.51 -12.26 -11.96
C VAL A 282 14.11 -11.66 -12.12
N ILE A 283 13.54 -11.09 -11.06
CA ILE A 283 12.24 -10.43 -11.11
C ILE A 283 12.26 -9.21 -12.01
N ALA A 284 13.27 -8.35 -11.87
CA ALA A 284 13.43 -7.16 -12.71
C ALA A 284 13.55 -7.57 -14.19
N ASN A 285 14.41 -8.54 -14.49
CA ASN A 285 14.58 -9.05 -15.86
C ASN A 285 13.29 -9.68 -16.42
N ALA A 286 12.53 -10.41 -15.60
CA ALA A 286 11.24 -10.98 -16.01
C ALA A 286 10.20 -9.87 -16.33
N LEU A 287 10.13 -8.82 -15.50
CA LEU A 287 9.25 -7.68 -15.75
C LEU A 287 9.68 -6.90 -16.99
N PHE A 288 10.98 -6.67 -17.18
CA PHE A 288 11.50 -6.03 -18.40
C PHE A 288 11.21 -6.87 -19.65
N SER A 289 11.37 -8.19 -19.58
CA SER A 289 11.05 -9.07 -20.71
C SER A 289 9.56 -9.07 -21.07
N LEU A 290 8.66 -8.84 -20.11
CA LEU A 290 7.24 -8.60 -20.39
C LEU A 290 7.01 -7.25 -21.10
N ALA A 291 7.75 -6.21 -20.72
CA ALA A 291 7.76 -4.94 -21.46
C ALA A 291 8.37 -5.10 -22.87
N ASP A 292 9.38 -5.96 -23.00
CA ASP A 292 10.07 -6.26 -24.25
C ASP A 292 9.33 -7.24 -25.17
N LEU A 293 8.20 -7.85 -24.74
CA LEU A 293 7.33 -8.65 -25.64
C LEU A 293 6.98 -7.87 -26.92
N GLY A 294 7.09 -6.54 -26.85
CA GLY A 294 6.93 -5.61 -27.95
C GLY A 294 5.53 -5.62 -28.54
N GLY A 295 5.11 -4.50 -29.10
CA GLY A 295 3.88 -4.42 -29.88
C GLY A 295 2.64 -4.92 -29.12
N ILE A 296 1.90 -5.84 -29.71
CA ILE A 296 0.58 -6.29 -29.20
C ILE A 296 0.65 -7.01 -27.85
N GLY A 297 1.74 -7.77 -27.59
CA GLY A 297 1.87 -8.55 -26.34
C GLY A 297 1.85 -7.67 -25.10
N THR A 298 2.68 -6.63 -25.06
CA THR A 298 2.73 -5.66 -23.97
C THR A 298 1.38 -4.93 -23.81
N LEU A 299 0.74 -4.54 -24.92
CA LEU A 299 -0.56 -3.87 -24.89
C LEU A 299 -1.67 -4.75 -24.29
N ILE A 300 -1.64 -6.07 -24.56
CA ILE A 300 -2.59 -7.01 -23.94
C ILE A 300 -2.38 -7.06 -22.42
N VAL A 301 -1.13 -7.16 -21.94
CA VAL A 301 -0.82 -7.17 -20.50
C VAL A 301 -1.31 -5.87 -19.85
N MET A 302 -1.03 -4.71 -20.47
CA MET A 302 -1.49 -3.42 -20.00
C MET A 302 -3.01 -3.33 -19.99
N ALA A 303 -3.70 -3.83 -21.00
CA ALA A 303 -5.17 -3.88 -21.05
C ALA A 303 -5.74 -4.73 -19.91
N VAL A 304 -5.16 -5.89 -19.65
CA VAL A 304 -5.58 -6.79 -18.55
C VAL A 304 -5.38 -6.12 -17.20
N LEU A 305 -4.21 -5.53 -16.95
CA LEU A 305 -3.95 -4.79 -15.71
C LEU A 305 -4.90 -3.60 -15.57
N GLY A 306 -5.08 -2.80 -16.63
CA GLY A 306 -5.97 -1.66 -16.63
C GLY A 306 -7.44 -2.03 -16.36
N ALA A 307 -7.89 -3.16 -16.94
CA ALA A 307 -9.26 -3.65 -16.74
C ALA A 307 -9.48 -4.22 -15.33
N PHE A 308 -8.61 -5.14 -14.89
CA PHE A 308 -8.88 -6.00 -13.74
C PHE A 308 -8.17 -5.59 -12.46
N TRP A 309 -7.39 -4.52 -12.46
CA TRP A 309 -6.63 -4.05 -11.30
C TRP A 309 -7.45 -3.95 -10.02
N GLN A 310 -8.65 -3.38 -10.10
CA GLN A 310 -9.49 -3.19 -8.93
C GLN A 310 -10.01 -4.52 -8.36
N LEU A 311 -10.12 -5.56 -9.17
CA LEU A 311 -10.43 -6.90 -8.67
C LEU A 311 -9.24 -7.47 -7.90
N PHE A 312 -8.00 -7.19 -8.32
CA PHE A 312 -6.79 -7.54 -7.55
C PHE A 312 -6.76 -6.80 -6.22
N VAL A 313 -7.21 -5.53 -6.20
CA VAL A 313 -7.34 -4.75 -4.96
C VAL A 313 -8.36 -5.39 -4.01
N VAL A 314 -9.56 -5.73 -4.49
CA VAL A 314 -10.60 -6.40 -3.69
C VAL A 314 -10.13 -7.75 -3.17
N ALA A 315 -9.44 -8.53 -4.00
CA ALA A 315 -8.91 -9.83 -3.63
C ALA A 315 -7.65 -9.75 -2.73
N GLY A 316 -7.11 -8.55 -2.48
CA GLY A 316 -5.86 -8.36 -1.73
C GLY A 316 -4.60 -8.78 -2.49
N MET A 317 -4.71 -9.12 -3.79
CA MET A 317 -3.60 -9.62 -4.62
C MET A 317 -2.78 -8.50 -5.29
N HIS A 318 -3.17 -7.24 -5.13
CA HIS A 318 -2.50 -6.10 -5.75
C HIS A 318 -1.11 -5.80 -5.14
N MET A 319 -0.92 -6.05 -3.84
CA MET A 319 0.31 -5.70 -3.14
C MET A 319 1.57 -6.38 -3.70
N PRO A 320 1.58 -7.69 -4.03
CA PRO A 320 2.73 -8.30 -4.68
C PRO A 320 3.10 -7.65 -6.02
N VAL A 321 2.12 -7.28 -6.83
CA VAL A 321 2.35 -6.63 -8.13
C VAL A 321 2.94 -5.24 -7.95
N ILE A 322 2.41 -4.45 -7.00
CA ILE A 322 2.96 -3.14 -6.62
C ILE A 322 4.41 -3.29 -6.15
N LEU A 323 4.68 -4.27 -5.27
CA LEU A 323 6.02 -4.51 -4.75
C LEU A 323 7.02 -4.80 -5.88
N LEU A 324 6.66 -5.67 -6.82
CA LEU A 324 7.51 -5.99 -7.97
C LEU A 324 7.78 -4.76 -8.83
N ALA A 325 6.76 -3.95 -9.12
CA ALA A 325 6.91 -2.72 -9.88
C ALA A 325 7.76 -1.67 -9.13
N GLN A 326 7.63 -1.58 -7.80
CA GLN A 326 8.49 -0.71 -6.98
C GLN A 326 9.95 -1.16 -7.00
N VAL A 327 10.21 -2.46 -6.87
CA VAL A 327 11.57 -3.03 -7.00
C VAL A 327 12.17 -2.71 -8.36
N GLN A 328 11.37 -2.81 -9.44
CA GLN A 328 11.80 -2.43 -10.78
C GLN A 328 12.15 -0.94 -10.86
N ILE A 329 11.29 -0.04 -10.36
CA ILE A 329 11.58 1.40 -10.38
C ILE A 329 12.85 1.71 -9.57
N ILE A 330 13.04 1.05 -8.43
CA ILE A 330 14.26 1.22 -7.61
C ILE A 330 15.50 0.77 -8.39
N ALA A 331 15.41 -0.35 -9.11
CA ALA A 331 16.53 -0.94 -9.85
C ALA A 331 16.81 -0.24 -11.18
N ALA A 332 15.76 0.06 -11.97
CA ALA A 332 15.85 0.57 -13.33
C ALA A 332 15.57 2.08 -13.46
N GLY A 333 14.99 2.71 -12.43
CA GLY A 333 14.62 4.11 -12.43
C GLY A 333 13.22 4.40 -13.00
N TYR A 334 12.53 3.40 -13.57
CA TYR A 334 11.21 3.59 -14.21
C TYR A 334 10.40 2.29 -14.27
N ASP A 335 9.08 2.44 -14.48
CA ASP A 335 8.14 1.37 -14.81
C ASP A 335 7.36 1.71 -16.08
N PRO A 336 7.44 0.90 -17.13
CA PRO A 336 6.81 1.19 -18.41
C PRO A 336 5.38 0.67 -18.54
N PHE A 337 4.85 -0.15 -17.62
CA PHE A 337 3.54 -0.77 -17.82
C PHE A 337 2.68 -0.99 -16.58
N VAL A 338 3.23 -1.39 -15.40
CA VAL A 338 2.40 -1.74 -14.22
C VAL A 338 1.71 -0.51 -13.67
N PHE A 339 2.46 0.47 -13.15
CA PHE A 339 1.86 1.70 -12.59
C PHE A 339 1.16 2.55 -13.65
N VAL A 340 1.63 2.52 -14.89
CA VAL A 340 0.93 3.16 -16.00
C VAL A 340 -0.49 2.60 -16.15
N SER A 341 -0.62 1.26 -16.17
CA SER A 341 -1.91 0.58 -16.31
C SER A 341 -2.79 0.76 -15.08
N THR A 342 -2.21 0.65 -13.87
CA THR A 342 -2.97 0.76 -12.62
C THR A 342 -3.50 2.17 -12.38
N ASN A 343 -2.77 3.21 -12.81
CA ASN A 343 -3.25 4.58 -12.75
C ASN A 343 -4.40 4.83 -13.74
N CYS A 344 -4.38 4.19 -14.92
CA CYS A 344 -5.53 4.19 -15.83
C CYS A 344 -6.75 3.48 -15.21
N ALA A 345 -6.55 2.34 -14.54
CA ALA A 345 -7.60 1.65 -13.80
C ALA A 345 -8.18 2.51 -12.67
N MET A 346 -7.35 3.22 -11.93
CA MET A 346 -7.76 4.15 -10.89
C MET A 346 -8.60 5.30 -11.46
N ALA A 347 -8.15 5.91 -12.56
CA ALA A 347 -8.88 6.96 -13.26
C ALA A 347 -10.23 6.46 -13.80
N ALA A 348 -10.32 5.20 -14.23
CA ALA A 348 -11.58 4.57 -14.63
C ALA A 348 -12.57 4.46 -13.45
N VAL A 349 -12.11 4.15 -12.22
CA VAL A 349 -12.96 4.17 -11.02
C VAL A 349 -13.48 5.59 -10.73
N TRP A 350 -12.63 6.61 -10.87
CA TRP A 350 -13.06 8.00 -10.76
C TRP A 350 -14.17 8.33 -11.76
N GLY A 351 -13.99 7.87 -13.00
CA GLY A 351 -14.98 8.02 -14.08
C GLY A 351 -16.28 7.27 -13.77
N CYS A 352 -16.22 6.04 -13.25
CA CYS A 352 -17.40 5.29 -12.85
C CYS A 352 -18.20 6.01 -11.76
N ALA A 353 -17.53 6.52 -10.73
CA ALA A 353 -18.18 7.28 -9.67
C ALA A 353 -18.82 8.58 -10.19
N PHE A 354 -18.13 9.28 -11.10
CA PHE A 354 -18.66 10.48 -11.74
C PHE A 354 -19.83 10.19 -12.67
N GLY A 355 -19.77 9.12 -13.47
CA GLY A 355 -20.87 8.67 -14.32
C GLY A 355 -22.13 8.27 -13.52
N ALA A 356 -21.92 7.63 -12.37
CA ALA A 356 -22.99 7.32 -11.42
C ALA A 356 -23.61 8.62 -10.84
N PHE A 357 -22.77 9.56 -10.38
CA PHE A 357 -23.24 10.87 -9.92
C PHE A 357 -24.10 11.61 -10.95
N LEU A 358 -23.72 11.57 -12.22
CA LEU A 358 -24.49 12.19 -13.29
C LEU A 358 -25.82 11.47 -13.55
N LYS A 359 -25.85 10.14 -13.40
CA LYS A 359 -27.03 9.32 -13.70
C LYS A 359 -28.07 9.28 -12.58
N MET A 360 -27.62 9.29 -11.33
CA MET A 360 -28.48 9.23 -10.14
C MET A 360 -29.30 10.51 -10.00
N LYS A 361 -30.60 10.37 -9.66
CA LYS A 361 -31.50 11.51 -9.43
C LYS A 361 -31.80 11.74 -7.97
N ASN A 362 -31.85 10.68 -7.15
CA ASN A 362 -32.07 10.78 -5.72
C ASN A 362 -30.97 11.64 -5.06
N PRO A 363 -31.32 12.70 -4.31
CA PRO A 363 -30.34 13.62 -3.73
C PRO A 363 -29.34 12.95 -2.77
N ASP A 364 -29.77 11.95 -2.00
CA ASP A 364 -28.91 11.26 -1.03
C ASP A 364 -27.91 10.36 -1.74
N GLU A 365 -28.33 9.54 -2.69
CA GLU A 365 -27.46 8.69 -3.51
C GLU A 365 -26.50 9.54 -4.35
N LYS A 366 -26.98 10.64 -4.90
CA LYS A 366 -26.15 11.59 -5.63
C LYS A 366 -25.11 12.27 -4.72
N GLY A 367 -25.49 12.59 -3.49
CA GLY A 367 -24.60 13.11 -2.47
C GLY A 367 -23.51 12.12 -2.07
N LEU A 368 -23.86 10.83 -1.96
CA LEU A 368 -22.87 9.76 -1.74
C LEU A 368 -21.94 9.59 -2.93
N ALA A 369 -22.47 9.57 -4.15
CA ALA A 369 -21.66 9.40 -5.36
C ALA A 369 -20.62 10.53 -5.52
N ILE A 370 -20.99 11.80 -5.30
CA ILE A 370 -20.03 12.92 -5.35
C ILE A 370 -19.00 12.81 -4.22
N GLY A 371 -19.39 12.34 -3.03
CA GLY A 371 -18.48 12.03 -1.93
C GLY A 371 -17.43 10.99 -2.32
N TYR A 372 -17.83 9.96 -3.06
CA TYR A 372 -16.91 8.95 -3.58
C TYR A 372 -15.96 9.51 -4.65
N VAL A 373 -16.46 10.40 -5.54
CA VAL A 373 -15.61 11.13 -6.50
C VAL A 373 -14.54 11.95 -5.78
N ILE A 374 -14.94 12.73 -4.78
CA ILE A 374 -14.01 13.57 -4.00
C ILE A 374 -12.98 12.68 -3.24
N SER A 375 -13.44 11.62 -2.58
CA SER A 375 -12.55 10.69 -1.89
C SER A 375 -11.53 10.05 -2.84
N ALA A 376 -11.96 9.65 -4.02
CA ALA A 376 -11.11 8.99 -5.00
C ALA A 376 -10.12 9.97 -5.64
N ILE A 377 -10.55 11.14 -6.07
CA ILE A 377 -9.70 12.12 -6.78
C ILE A 377 -8.81 12.88 -5.79
N ALA A 378 -9.37 13.43 -4.72
CA ALA A 378 -8.62 14.25 -3.77
C ALA A 378 -7.88 13.40 -2.73
N GLY A 379 -8.51 12.36 -2.23
CA GLY A 379 -7.95 11.47 -1.21
C GLY A 379 -7.07 10.35 -1.76
N GLY A 380 -7.20 10.00 -3.05
CA GLY A 380 -6.51 8.85 -3.65
C GLY A 380 -7.03 7.49 -3.17
N VAL A 381 -8.23 7.46 -2.58
CA VAL A 381 -8.84 6.26 -1.97
C VAL A 381 -10.03 5.83 -2.82
N THR A 382 -9.88 4.74 -3.56
CA THR A 382 -10.89 4.25 -4.51
C THR A 382 -11.90 3.29 -3.88
N GLU A 383 -11.62 2.72 -2.71
CA GLU A 383 -12.44 1.73 -2.02
C GLU A 383 -13.88 2.20 -1.76
N PRO A 384 -14.16 3.46 -1.37
CA PRO A 384 -15.52 3.92 -1.19
C PRO A 384 -16.35 3.86 -2.48
N ALA A 385 -15.76 4.23 -3.62
CA ALA A 385 -16.40 4.12 -4.92
C ALA A 385 -16.57 2.65 -5.35
N LEU A 386 -15.55 1.83 -5.08
CA LEU A 386 -15.54 0.41 -5.41
C LEU A 386 -16.66 -0.34 -4.68
N PHE A 387 -16.78 -0.15 -3.36
CA PHE A 387 -17.82 -0.82 -2.56
C PHE A 387 -19.19 -0.14 -2.66
N GLY A 388 -19.23 1.20 -2.73
CA GLY A 388 -20.46 1.96 -2.76
C GLY A 388 -21.17 1.98 -4.11
N ILE A 389 -20.44 1.83 -5.21
CA ILE A 389 -20.98 1.88 -6.57
C ILE A 389 -20.69 0.60 -7.34
N LEU A 390 -19.43 0.22 -7.56
CA LEU A 390 -19.06 -0.80 -8.53
C LEU A 390 -19.52 -2.21 -8.12
N LEU A 391 -19.37 -2.57 -6.87
CA LEU A 391 -19.80 -3.87 -6.36
C LEU A 391 -21.30 -3.91 -6.02
N ARG A 392 -21.88 -2.76 -5.66
CA ARG A 392 -23.32 -2.63 -5.41
C ARG A 392 -24.13 -2.72 -6.72
N PHE A 393 -23.67 -2.01 -7.76
CA PHE A 393 -24.31 -1.99 -9.09
C PHE A 393 -23.37 -2.63 -10.11
N ARG A 394 -23.44 -3.96 -10.22
CA ARG A 394 -22.46 -4.76 -10.98
C ARG A 394 -22.25 -4.32 -12.43
N ARG A 395 -23.25 -3.72 -13.08
CA ARG A 395 -23.14 -3.20 -14.45
C ARG A 395 -22.16 -2.04 -14.56
N THR A 396 -21.97 -1.27 -13.49
CA THR A 396 -20.99 -0.16 -13.46
C THR A 396 -19.56 -0.65 -13.62
N MET A 397 -19.26 -1.91 -13.26
CA MET A 397 -17.95 -2.53 -13.45
C MET A 397 -17.54 -2.59 -14.93
N LEU A 398 -18.49 -2.62 -15.86
CA LEU A 398 -18.18 -2.55 -17.30
C LEU A 398 -17.45 -1.25 -17.66
N GLY A 399 -17.85 -0.14 -17.03
CA GLY A 399 -17.15 1.14 -17.22
C GLY A 399 -15.69 1.08 -16.77
N MET A 400 -15.44 0.46 -15.61
CA MET A 400 -14.10 0.25 -15.08
C MET A 400 -13.26 -0.63 -16.01
N PHE A 401 -13.80 -1.77 -16.45
CA PHE A 401 -13.07 -2.70 -17.33
C PHE A 401 -12.72 -2.06 -18.66
N ILE A 402 -13.70 -1.44 -19.33
CA ILE A 402 -13.52 -0.85 -20.65
C ILE A 402 -12.64 0.41 -20.56
N GLY A 403 -12.95 1.32 -19.65
CA GLY A 403 -12.20 2.56 -19.48
C GLY A 403 -10.74 2.30 -19.09
N GLY A 404 -10.52 1.43 -18.11
CA GLY A 404 -9.18 1.08 -17.65
C GLY A 404 -8.33 0.39 -18.74
N ALA A 405 -8.91 -0.56 -19.47
CA ALA A 405 -8.22 -1.23 -20.57
C ALA A 405 -7.82 -0.26 -21.68
N ILE A 406 -8.76 0.56 -22.17
CA ILE A 406 -8.51 1.47 -23.31
C ILE A 406 -7.47 2.53 -22.94
N GLY A 407 -7.55 3.12 -21.75
CA GLY A 407 -6.54 4.10 -21.34
C GLY A 407 -5.16 3.49 -21.13
N ALA A 408 -5.07 2.27 -20.59
CA ALA A 408 -3.80 1.56 -20.46
C ALA A 408 -3.19 1.21 -21.82
N VAL A 409 -3.99 0.71 -22.78
CA VAL A 409 -3.56 0.45 -24.15
C VAL A 409 -3.09 1.72 -24.84
N PHE A 410 -3.85 2.81 -24.73
CA PHE A 410 -3.43 4.11 -25.26
C PHE A 410 -2.07 4.51 -24.70
N SER A 411 -1.90 4.47 -23.37
CA SER A 411 -0.66 4.83 -22.71
C SER A 411 0.52 3.95 -23.15
N GLY A 412 0.26 2.65 -23.38
CA GLY A 412 1.26 1.72 -23.92
C GLY A 412 1.64 2.03 -25.37
N ILE A 413 0.68 2.36 -26.24
CA ILE A 413 0.95 2.72 -27.65
C ILE A 413 1.84 3.96 -27.74
N VAL A 414 1.58 4.95 -26.88
CA VAL A 414 2.35 6.23 -26.90
C VAL A 414 3.60 6.18 -26.01
N GLY A 415 3.91 5.06 -25.39
CA GLY A 415 5.15 4.84 -24.63
C GLY A 415 5.24 5.59 -23.32
N VAL A 416 4.12 5.78 -22.61
CA VAL A 416 4.11 6.44 -21.29
C VAL A 416 4.92 5.64 -20.29
N THR A 417 5.72 6.32 -19.47
CA THR A 417 6.59 5.70 -18.46
C THR A 417 6.41 6.39 -17.10
N TYR A 418 6.36 5.60 -16.04
CA TYR A 418 6.18 6.04 -14.66
C TYR A 418 7.52 5.98 -13.89
N TYR A 419 7.76 6.90 -12.91
CA TYR A 419 9.11 7.08 -12.34
C TYR A 419 9.21 7.09 -10.81
N LEU A 420 8.11 7.03 -10.06
CA LEU A 420 8.17 7.17 -8.60
C LEU A 420 7.74 5.89 -7.87
N ALA A 421 8.63 5.28 -7.10
CA ALA A 421 8.34 4.08 -6.32
C ALA A 421 7.33 4.27 -5.17
N GLY A 422 6.95 5.49 -4.84
CA GLY A 422 5.98 5.83 -3.78
C GLY A 422 5.19 7.08 -4.13
N GLY A 423 4.80 7.21 -5.40
CA GLY A 423 4.14 8.40 -5.92
C GLY A 423 2.72 8.61 -5.42
N ALA A 424 2.17 9.79 -5.74
CA ALA A 424 0.80 10.15 -5.40
C ALA A 424 -0.21 9.26 -6.12
N SER A 425 -1.28 8.88 -5.42
CA SER A 425 -2.42 8.13 -5.97
C SER A 425 -3.71 8.96 -6.08
N ASN A 426 -3.63 10.27 -5.85
CA ASN A 426 -4.72 11.23 -5.96
C ASN A 426 -4.60 12.08 -7.24
N PHE A 427 -5.25 13.24 -7.30
CA PHE A 427 -5.17 14.14 -8.45
C PHE A 427 -3.73 14.59 -8.78
N LEU A 428 -2.78 14.50 -7.85
CA LEU A 428 -1.35 14.77 -8.09
C LEU A 428 -0.62 13.60 -8.77
N VAL A 429 -1.30 12.55 -9.17
CA VAL A 429 -0.71 11.36 -9.82
C VAL A 429 0.12 11.71 -11.07
N PHE A 430 -0.20 12.81 -11.76
CA PHE A 430 0.57 13.29 -12.92
C PHE A 430 2.04 13.60 -12.56
N THR A 431 2.32 13.95 -11.30
CA THR A 431 3.68 14.25 -10.84
C THR A 431 4.63 13.04 -10.91
N ASN A 432 4.06 11.82 -10.90
CA ASN A 432 4.83 10.59 -11.00
C ASN A 432 5.45 10.37 -12.39
N TYR A 433 5.05 11.15 -13.38
CA TYR A 433 5.47 11.06 -14.78
C TYR A 433 6.43 12.17 -15.21
N LEU A 434 6.65 13.20 -14.35
CA LEU A 434 7.42 14.41 -14.69
C LEU A 434 8.85 14.13 -15.14
N GLN A 435 9.50 13.10 -14.60
CA GLN A 435 10.88 12.76 -14.96
C GLN A 435 11.02 12.29 -16.43
N GLY A 436 9.95 11.79 -17.03
CA GLY A 436 9.89 11.48 -18.46
C GLY A 436 9.74 12.71 -19.37
N GLY A 437 9.76 13.91 -18.78
CA GLY A 437 9.57 15.19 -19.49
C GLY A 437 8.10 15.54 -19.71
N GLN A 438 7.89 16.73 -20.29
CA GLN A 438 6.54 17.30 -20.48
C GLN A 438 5.64 16.41 -21.35
N MET A 439 6.16 15.88 -22.45
CA MET A 439 5.37 15.04 -23.35
C MET A 439 4.90 13.76 -22.67
N ASN A 440 5.77 13.07 -21.93
CA ASN A 440 5.40 11.88 -21.14
C ASN A 440 4.27 12.20 -20.14
N THR A 441 4.37 13.33 -19.45
CA THR A 441 3.36 13.76 -18.48
C THR A 441 2.02 14.08 -19.16
N ILE A 442 2.04 14.80 -20.28
CA ILE A 442 0.82 15.13 -21.06
C ILE A 442 0.15 13.85 -21.55
N LEU A 443 0.92 12.90 -22.10
CA LEU A 443 0.40 11.63 -22.60
C LEU A 443 -0.14 10.74 -21.47
N ALA A 444 0.49 10.75 -20.29
CA ALA A 444 0.00 10.07 -19.12
C ALA A 444 -1.36 10.64 -18.64
N ILE A 445 -1.47 11.98 -18.57
CA ILE A 445 -2.73 12.65 -18.25
C ILE A 445 -3.81 12.31 -19.30
N ALA A 446 -3.44 12.30 -20.59
CA ALA A 446 -4.36 11.93 -21.66
C ALA A 446 -4.87 10.50 -21.52
N GLY A 447 -3.99 9.53 -21.21
CA GLY A 447 -4.38 8.13 -20.96
C GLY A 447 -5.35 7.97 -19.78
N MET A 448 -5.06 8.66 -18.66
CA MET A 448 -5.96 8.69 -17.51
C MET A 448 -7.28 9.40 -17.82
N ALA A 449 -7.26 10.50 -18.57
CA ALA A 449 -8.47 11.22 -19.00
C ALA A 449 -9.34 10.37 -19.92
N ILE A 450 -8.74 9.60 -20.84
CA ILE A 450 -9.44 8.63 -21.70
C ILE A 450 -10.12 7.57 -20.82
N SER A 451 -9.40 6.99 -19.85
CA SER A 451 -9.95 6.02 -18.89
C SER A 451 -11.15 6.60 -18.15
N PHE A 452 -11.02 7.79 -17.60
CA PHE A 452 -12.07 8.49 -16.86
C PHE A 452 -13.31 8.74 -17.71
N VAL A 453 -13.13 9.36 -18.89
CA VAL A 453 -14.26 9.74 -19.77
C VAL A 453 -15.00 8.53 -20.28
N ILE A 454 -14.28 7.50 -20.75
CA ILE A 454 -14.92 6.27 -21.25
C ILE A 454 -15.68 5.57 -20.13
N ALA A 455 -15.07 5.42 -18.96
CA ALA A 455 -15.73 4.81 -17.81
C ALA A 455 -16.98 5.58 -17.39
N ALA A 456 -16.93 6.92 -17.34
CA ALA A 456 -18.07 7.78 -17.02
C ALA A 456 -19.20 7.61 -18.04
N ILE A 457 -18.90 7.61 -19.34
CA ILE A 457 -19.88 7.44 -20.41
C ILE A 457 -20.53 6.05 -20.33
N VAL A 458 -19.74 4.99 -20.18
CA VAL A 458 -20.26 3.62 -20.08
C VAL A 458 -21.19 3.49 -18.88
N VAL A 459 -20.81 3.99 -17.71
CA VAL A 459 -21.67 3.93 -16.51
C VAL A 459 -22.91 4.78 -16.68
N PHE A 460 -22.81 5.99 -17.23
CA PHE A 460 -23.97 6.83 -17.48
C PHE A 460 -24.98 6.18 -18.42
N LEU A 461 -24.52 5.48 -19.46
CA LEU A 461 -25.38 4.85 -20.46
C LEU A 461 -25.93 3.48 -20.00
N THR A 462 -25.09 2.64 -19.38
CA THR A 462 -25.39 1.22 -19.17
C THR A 462 -25.24 0.74 -17.73
N GLY A 463 -24.74 1.58 -16.82
CA GLY A 463 -24.34 1.18 -15.47
C GLY A 463 -25.48 0.78 -14.53
N PHE A 464 -26.73 1.14 -14.86
CA PHE A 464 -27.89 0.89 -14.01
C PHE A 464 -29.03 0.25 -14.80
N SER A 465 -29.73 -0.73 -14.20
CA SER A 465 -30.97 -1.24 -14.73
C SER A 465 -32.13 -0.25 -14.47
N LYS A 466 -33.24 -0.44 -15.16
CA LYS A 466 -34.46 0.39 -14.92
C LYS A 466 -35.03 0.17 -13.52
N GLU A 467 -34.91 -1.06 -13.02
CA GLU A 467 -35.37 -1.45 -11.67
C GLU A 467 -34.48 -0.77 -10.59
N GLU A 468 -33.15 -0.84 -10.72
CA GLU A 468 -32.20 -0.18 -9.80
C GLU A 468 -32.40 1.35 -9.76
N LEU A 469 -32.69 1.99 -10.91
CA LEU A 469 -33.02 3.42 -10.95
C LEU A 469 -34.36 3.73 -10.27
N ALA A 470 -35.36 2.91 -10.45
CA ALA A 470 -36.66 3.08 -9.81
C ALA A 470 -36.60 2.88 -8.28
N GLU A 471 -35.84 1.90 -7.81
CA GLU A 471 -35.60 1.67 -6.38
C GLU A 471 -34.83 2.83 -5.71
N MET A 472 -33.92 3.48 -6.43
CA MET A 472 -33.21 4.65 -5.92
C MET A 472 -34.05 5.93 -5.94
N GLU A 473 -35.14 5.97 -6.77
CA GLU A 473 -36.06 7.11 -6.85
C GLU A 473 -37.20 7.00 -5.83
N ALA A 474 -37.49 5.80 -5.31
CA ALA A 474 -38.54 5.52 -4.33
C ALA A 474 -38.08 5.86 -2.89
#